data_2a29fa7dd7bb3256ea4d1bf53ad50249
#
_entry.id   2a29fa7dd7bb3256ea4d1bf53ad50249
#
_cell.length_a   1.000
_cell.length_b   1.000
_cell.length_c   1.000
_cell.angle_alpha   90.00
_cell.angle_beta   90.00
_cell.angle_gamma   90.00
#
_symmetry.space_group_name_H-M   'P 1'
#
loop_
_entity.id
_entity.type
_entity.pdbx_description
1 polymer ?
#
loop_
_entity_poly.entity_id
_entity_poly.type
_entity_poly.pdbx_seq_one_letter_code
_entity_poly.pdbx_strand_id
1 'polypeptide(L)' 'MKKFIIKWGKGEIQHLEEIHQTLIVEKDNIDDVDPTLILPEEVKKEIHYLRRLNTSDAKRNYDYGSWSDFIEVEEIK' A
#
# COMPACT_ATOMS: atom_id res chain seq x y z
N MET A 1 8.49 -16.43 -8.01
CA MET A 1 7.59 -15.33 -7.58
C MET A 1 8.36 -14.05 -7.38
N LYS A 2 7.71 -12.92 -7.58
CA LYS A 2 8.28 -11.60 -7.35
C LYS A 2 8.04 -11.20 -5.90
N LYS A 3 8.90 -10.34 -5.37
CA LYS A 3 8.73 -9.78 -4.02
C LYS A 3 8.22 -8.36 -4.13
N PHE A 4 7.26 -8.03 -3.27
CA PHE A 4 6.69 -6.69 -3.20
C PHE A 4 6.75 -6.19 -1.77
N ILE A 5 7.06 -4.92 -1.62
CA ILE A 5 7.00 -4.25 -0.33
C ILE A 5 5.73 -3.40 -0.27
N ILE A 6 4.98 -3.53 0.80
CA ILE A 6 3.80 -2.72 1.07
C ILE A 6 4.17 -1.76 2.20
N LYS A 7 3.99 -0.47 1.95
CA LYS A 7 4.24 0.57 2.95
C LYS A 7 2.93 1.31 3.18
N TRP A 8 2.61 1.59 4.43
CA TRP A 8 1.41 2.37 4.73
C TRP A 8 1.67 3.34 5.86
N GLY A 9 0.90 4.43 5.87
CA GLY A 9 1.06 5.47 6.87
C GLY A 9 0.02 6.55 6.71
N LYS A 10 0.17 7.59 7.51
CA LYS A 10 -0.72 8.75 7.49
C LYS A 10 -0.02 9.93 6.84
N GLY A 11 -0.83 10.80 6.22
CA GLY A 11 -0.32 11.97 5.55
C GLY A 11 -0.17 11.76 4.06
N GLU A 12 0.33 12.77 3.38
CA GLU A 12 0.48 12.71 1.93
C GLU A 12 1.66 11.82 1.53
N ILE A 13 1.50 11.11 0.43
CA ILE A 13 2.52 10.18 -0.08
C ILE A 13 3.89 10.83 -0.24
N GLN A 14 3.93 12.08 -0.69
CA GLN A 14 5.20 12.77 -0.89
C GLN A 14 5.92 13.12 0.41
N HIS A 15 5.27 13.02 1.53
CA HIS A 15 5.85 13.37 2.83
C HIS A 15 6.23 12.18 3.69
N LEU A 16 6.13 11.03 3.31
CA LEU A 16 6.45 9.73 3.92
C LEU A 16 7.04 9.70 5.35
N GLU A 17 6.94 10.80 6.11
CA GLU A 17 7.50 10.87 7.48
C GLU A 17 6.73 10.01 8.47
N GLU A 18 5.48 9.70 8.15
CA GLU A 18 4.62 8.92 9.03
C GLU A 18 4.37 7.51 8.52
N ILE A 19 5.40 6.88 7.96
CA ILE A 19 5.31 5.47 7.61
C ILE A 19 5.21 4.66 8.89
N HIS A 20 4.10 3.97 9.06
CA HIS A 20 3.87 3.16 10.26
C HIS A 20 4.58 1.83 10.22
N GLN A 21 4.45 1.12 9.12
CA GLN A 21 5.02 -0.21 8.99
C GLN A 21 5.20 -0.57 7.53
N THR A 22 5.99 -1.60 7.30
CA THR A 22 6.15 -2.20 5.99
C THR A 22 5.94 -3.71 6.09
N LEU A 23 5.53 -4.31 4.99
CA LEU A 23 5.32 -5.76 4.89
C LEU A 23 5.85 -6.22 3.53
N ILE A 24 6.56 -7.33 3.52
CA ILE A 24 7.06 -7.93 2.28
C ILE A 24 6.25 -9.18 1.99
N VAL A 25 5.75 -9.29 0.76
CA VAL A 25 4.96 -10.44 0.30
C VAL A 25 5.53 -10.95 -1.02
N GLU A 26 5.27 -12.22 -1.30
CA GLU A 26 5.65 -12.85 -2.57
C GLU A 26 4.39 -13.17 -3.36
N LYS A 27 4.31 -12.64 -4.59
CA LYS A 27 3.21 -12.88 -5.52
C LYS A 27 3.76 -12.96 -6.94
N ASP A 28 2.96 -13.47 -7.86
CA ASP A 28 3.39 -13.62 -9.25
C ASP A 28 3.41 -12.28 -9.98
N ASN A 29 2.48 -11.40 -9.66
CA ASN A 29 2.50 -10.05 -10.18
C ASN A 29 1.81 -9.07 -9.24
N ILE A 30 2.02 -7.76 -9.50
CA ILE A 30 1.58 -6.71 -8.60
C ILE A 30 0.05 -6.65 -8.43
N ASP A 31 -0.70 -7.08 -9.43
CA ASP A 31 -2.17 -7.08 -9.35
C ASP A 31 -2.69 -8.13 -8.35
N ASP A 32 -1.86 -9.09 -7.99
CA ASP A 32 -2.20 -10.09 -6.97
C ASP A 32 -2.00 -9.58 -5.55
N VAL A 33 -1.36 -8.42 -5.39
CA VAL A 33 -1.13 -7.80 -4.09
C VAL A 33 -2.31 -6.91 -3.75
N ASP A 34 -3.26 -7.44 -2.97
CA ASP A 34 -4.44 -6.70 -2.55
C ASP A 34 -4.27 -6.21 -1.12
N PRO A 35 -4.05 -4.90 -0.92
CA PRO A 35 -3.86 -4.38 0.44
C PRO A 35 -5.03 -4.68 1.38
N THR A 36 -6.25 -4.74 0.87
CA THR A 36 -7.42 -4.98 1.70
C THR A 36 -7.45 -6.40 2.28
N LEU A 37 -6.70 -7.33 1.69
CA LEU A 37 -6.64 -8.71 2.15
C LEU A 37 -5.38 -9.01 2.96
N ILE A 38 -4.32 -8.27 2.73
CA ILE A 38 -2.99 -8.59 3.24
C ILE A 38 -2.63 -7.80 4.50
N LEU A 39 -3.11 -6.55 4.62
CA LEU A 39 -2.76 -5.68 5.73
C LEU A 39 -3.33 -6.19 7.05
N PRO A 40 -2.69 -5.82 8.20
CA PRO A 40 -3.21 -6.17 9.52
C PRO A 40 -4.64 -5.66 9.71
N GLU A 41 -5.42 -6.37 10.54
CA GLU A 41 -6.82 -6.03 10.79
C GLU A 41 -7.00 -4.61 11.32
N GLU A 42 -6.10 -4.14 12.16
CA GLU A 42 -6.14 -2.79 12.71
C GLU A 42 -6.02 -1.72 11.63
N VAL A 43 -5.29 -1.99 10.56
CA VAL A 43 -5.17 -1.09 9.41
C VAL A 43 -6.40 -1.20 8.53
N LYS A 44 -6.90 -2.43 8.31
CA LYS A 44 -8.10 -2.66 7.51
C LYS A 44 -9.31 -1.92 8.04
N LYS A 45 -9.42 -1.78 9.35
CA LYS A 45 -10.54 -1.04 9.98
C LYS A 45 -10.52 0.44 9.64
N GLU A 46 -9.37 0.99 9.29
CA GLU A 46 -9.23 2.40 8.94
C GLU A 46 -9.44 2.66 7.45
N ILE A 47 -9.58 1.60 6.66
CA ILE A 47 -9.81 1.77 5.22
C ILE A 47 -11.28 2.07 4.97
N HIS A 48 -11.58 3.32 4.73
CA HIS A 48 -12.95 3.78 4.42
C HIS A 48 -13.23 3.78 2.93
N TYR A 49 -12.20 3.95 2.12
CA TYR A 49 -12.24 3.83 0.67
C TYR A 49 -10.83 3.49 0.21
N LEU A 50 -10.72 3.03 -1.01
CA LEU A 50 -9.41 2.75 -1.59
C LEU A 50 -9.38 3.39 -2.98
N ARG A 51 -8.65 4.49 -3.10
CA ARG A 51 -8.52 5.19 -4.38
C ARG A 51 -7.11 4.99 -4.92
N ARG A 52 -7.02 4.42 -6.11
CA ARG A 52 -5.73 4.23 -6.77
C ARG A 52 -5.26 5.57 -7.34
N LEU A 53 -4.06 6.00 -6.96
CA LEU A 53 -3.49 7.26 -7.39
C LEU A 53 -2.59 7.11 -8.60
N ASN A 54 -1.62 6.21 -8.51
CA ASN A 54 -0.64 5.95 -9.56
C ASN A 54 -0.53 4.47 -9.81
N THR A 55 -0.30 4.10 -11.04
CA THR A 55 -0.02 2.71 -11.38
C THR A 55 1.08 2.63 -12.42
N SER A 56 1.93 1.62 -12.26
CA SER A 56 2.90 1.21 -13.26
C SER A 56 3.04 -0.30 -13.14
N ASP A 57 3.89 -0.89 -13.92
CA ASP A 57 4.11 -2.33 -13.83
C ASP A 57 4.77 -2.74 -12.51
N ALA A 58 5.45 -1.80 -11.85
CA ALA A 58 6.23 -2.09 -10.64
C ALA A 58 5.70 -1.41 -9.39
N LYS A 59 4.66 -0.57 -9.50
CA LYS A 59 4.24 0.25 -8.36
C LYS A 59 2.76 0.61 -8.40
N ARG A 60 2.13 0.60 -7.23
CA ARG A 60 0.75 1.05 -7.03
C ARG A 60 0.72 1.96 -5.81
N ASN A 61 0.03 3.08 -5.93
CA ASN A 61 -0.21 4.00 -4.84
C ASN A 61 -1.70 4.16 -4.60
N TYR A 62 -2.11 4.24 -3.35
CA TYR A 62 -3.52 4.35 -2.96
C TYR A 62 -3.69 5.37 -1.83
N ASP A 63 -4.83 6.08 -1.87
CA ASP A 63 -5.39 6.76 -0.70
C ASP A 63 -6.39 5.83 -0.03
N TYR A 64 -6.46 5.82 1.28
CA TYR A 64 -7.44 4.97 1.96
C TYR A 64 -8.17 5.60 3.15
N GLY A 65 -7.80 6.78 3.58
CA GLY A 65 -8.39 7.41 4.73
C GLY A 65 -8.84 8.84 4.48
N SER A 66 -9.50 9.45 5.45
CA SER A 66 -10.10 10.78 5.32
C SER A 66 -9.08 11.92 5.22
N TRP A 67 -7.82 11.67 5.56
CA TRP A 67 -6.76 12.67 5.54
C TRP A 67 -5.55 12.20 4.72
N SER A 68 -5.82 11.60 3.59
CA SER A 68 -4.77 11.16 2.68
C SER A 68 -3.84 10.10 3.28
N ASP A 69 -4.40 9.22 4.12
CA ASP A 69 -3.65 8.04 4.52
C ASP A 69 -3.31 7.24 3.28
N PHE A 70 -2.10 6.72 3.22
CA PHE A 70 -1.59 6.12 2.00
C PHE A 70 -1.16 4.67 2.14
N ILE A 71 -1.24 3.96 1.04
CA ILE A 71 -0.65 2.63 0.88
C ILE A 71 0.18 2.66 -0.41
N GLU A 72 1.41 2.21 -0.33
CA GLU A 72 2.27 2.06 -1.50
C GLU A 72 2.68 0.60 -1.63
N VAL A 73 2.53 0.04 -2.83
CA VAL A 73 3.01 -1.30 -3.15
C VAL A 73 4.05 -1.16 -4.26
N GLU A 74 5.23 -1.70 -4.03
CA GLU A 74 6.33 -1.58 -4.98
C GLU A 74 7.07 -2.91 -5.12
N GLU A 75 7.40 -3.27 -6.36
CA GLU A 75 8.18 -4.48 -6.62
C GLU A 75 9.63 -4.27 -6.17
N ILE A 76 10.16 -5.25 -5.43
CA ILE A 76 11.56 -5.26 -5.01
C ILE A 76 12.36 -5.96 -6.10
N LYS A 77 13.28 -5.25 -6.70
CA LYS A 77 14.14 -5.80 -7.75
C LYS A 77 15.55 -6.09 -7.28
#